data_3234754a6b11710577364bf3c4a8a0d3
#
_entry.id   3234754a6b11710577364bf3c4a8a0d3
#
_cell.length_a   1.000
_cell.length_b   1.000
_cell.length_c   1.000
_cell.angle_alpha   90.00
_cell.angle_beta   90.00
_cell.angle_gamma   90.00
#
_symmetry.space_group_name_H-M   'P 1'
#
loop_
_entity.id
_entity.type
_entity.pdbx_description
1 polymer ?
#
loop_
_entity_poly.entity_id
_entity_poly.type
_entity_poly.pdbx_seq_one_letter_code
_entity_poly.pdbx_strand_id
1 'polypeptide(L)'
;MKVLYKISFSFLNYSTMPKHSALERAWPAKEIVEDLLELRKRSPLTHIMTNIVVTNWTANVLLAVGASPAMVIAEEEAGEFVKIANGLLINVGTITSNDAKAMKIAATVAHQTNTPWVLDPVAVGALGFRTETTKKLLDLKPTVIRGNASEILTLAGIAGKGKGVDSTVNSKDALPYAQELSGKTGAVVAVSGEVDYVTNGKETIEIYGGDPIMTKVTGVGCSLGALIASFLGIQKDPLRASASASAVFAIAGSRSAKKSNGPGSFAINFIDQLSQLSIE
;
A
#
# COMPACT_ATOMS: atom_id res chain seq x y z
N MET A 1 17.46 3.01 -18.96
CA MET A 1 18.28 2.31 -17.97
C MET A 1 17.39 2.18 -16.72
N LYS A 2 16.98 0.95 -16.38
CA LYS A 2 16.08 0.72 -15.23
C LYS A 2 16.94 0.67 -13.97
N VAL A 3 16.62 1.52 -13.00
CA VAL A 3 17.26 1.52 -11.68
C VAL A 3 16.41 0.62 -10.77
N LEU A 4 16.99 -0.45 -10.28
CA LEU A 4 16.38 -1.36 -9.31
C LEU A 4 16.97 -1.07 -7.93
N TYR A 5 16.10 -0.76 -6.97
CA TYR A 5 16.48 -0.59 -5.57
C TYR A 5 16.04 -1.82 -4.79
N LYS A 6 16.93 -2.39 -4.03
CA LYS A 6 16.70 -3.60 -3.23
C LYS A 6 16.78 -3.30 -1.75
N ILE A 7 15.69 -3.49 -1.02
CA ILE A 7 15.68 -3.41 0.44
C ILE A 7 15.74 -4.83 0.99
N SER A 8 16.86 -5.20 1.59
CA SER A 8 17.03 -6.48 2.27
C SER A 8 17.26 -6.23 3.77
N PHE A 9 16.34 -6.73 4.59
CA PHE A 9 16.46 -6.70 6.06
C PHE A 9 16.97 -8.05 6.58
N SER A 10 18.18 -8.42 6.24
CA SER A 10 18.89 -9.50 6.95
C SER A 10 20.04 -8.90 7.76
N PHE A 11 20.01 -9.09 9.08
CA PHE A 11 21.17 -8.92 9.95
C PHE A 11 22.18 -10.04 9.67
N LEU A 12 22.66 -10.14 8.43
CA LEU A 12 23.73 -11.05 8.05
C LEU A 12 24.92 -10.23 7.57
N ASN A 13 26.07 -10.58 8.14
CA ASN A 13 27.38 -10.00 7.87
C ASN A 13 27.58 -9.53 6.43
N TYR A 14 27.92 -8.28 6.25
CA TYR A 14 28.21 -7.57 5.00
C TYR A 14 29.37 -8.16 4.17
N SER A 15 30.02 -9.24 4.62
CA SER A 15 31.24 -9.77 4.02
C SER A 15 31.05 -10.87 2.96
N THR A 16 29.84 -11.35 2.69
CA THR A 16 29.62 -12.52 1.80
C THR A 16 28.56 -12.32 0.72
N MET A 17 28.20 -11.09 0.35
CA MET A 17 27.30 -10.89 -0.79
C MET A 17 28.05 -10.98 -2.12
N PRO A 18 27.52 -11.71 -3.14
CA PRO A 18 28.09 -11.70 -4.47
C PRO A 18 28.03 -10.29 -5.06
N LYS A 19 29.13 -9.85 -5.63
CA LYS A 19 29.24 -8.56 -6.34
C LYS A 19 28.35 -8.61 -7.60
N HIS A 20 27.09 -8.18 -7.50
CA HIS A 20 26.27 -7.87 -8.65
C HIS A 20 26.39 -6.38 -9.00
N SER A 21 26.39 -6.11 -10.29
CA SER A 21 26.69 -4.87 -10.98
C SER A 21 26.25 -3.57 -10.29
N ALA A 22 26.98 -2.50 -10.51
CA ALA A 22 26.98 -1.16 -9.92
C ALA A 22 25.66 -0.34 -9.96
N LEU A 23 24.49 -0.99 -10.07
CA LEU A 23 23.15 -0.37 -10.15
C LEU A 23 22.18 -0.83 -9.07
N GLU A 24 22.59 -1.73 -8.17
CA GLU A 24 21.76 -2.12 -7.02
C GLU A 24 22.07 -1.21 -5.84
N ARG A 25 21.34 -0.11 -5.72
CA ARG A 25 21.26 0.58 -4.44
C ARG A 25 20.28 -0.18 -3.55
N ALA A 26 20.79 -0.76 -2.46
CA ALA A 26 19.93 -1.07 -1.34
C ALA A 26 19.24 0.24 -0.90
N TRP A 27 17.90 0.23 -0.77
CA TRP A 27 17.19 1.37 -0.22
C TRP A 27 17.73 1.61 1.20
N PRO A 28 18.30 2.80 1.50
CA PRO A 28 18.96 2.99 2.77
C PRO A 28 17.93 2.97 3.90
N ALA A 29 18.21 2.19 4.94
CA ALA A 29 17.40 2.17 6.16
C ALA A 29 17.20 3.59 6.74
N LYS A 30 18.15 4.48 6.52
CA LYS A 30 18.09 5.89 6.92
C LYS A 30 16.87 6.64 6.36
N GLU A 31 16.56 6.48 5.09
CA GLU A 31 15.42 7.18 4.48
C GLU A 31 14.08 6.71 5.03
N ILE A 32 13.96 5.40 5.30
CA ILE A 32 12.76 4.83 5.92
C ILE A 32 12.59 5.38 7.35
N VAL A 33 13.69 5.45 8.09
CA VAL A 33 13.71 5.99 9.46
C VAL A 33 13.31 7.46 9.47
N GLU A 34 13.89 8.27 8.57
CA GLU A 34 13.55 9.69 8.43
C GLU A 34 12.05 9.89 8.14
N ASP A 35 11.50 9.11 7.20
CA ASP A 35 10.09 9.19 6.83
C ASP A 35 9.18 8.74 7.99
N LEU A 36 9.54 7.67 8.72
CA LEU A 36 8.77 7.22 9.89
C LEU A 36 8.80 8.25 11.02
N LEU A 37 9.94 8.89 11.27
CA LEU A 37 10.06 9.95 12.26
C LEU A 37 9.22 11.17 11.89
N GLU A 38 9.27 11.57 10.63
CA GLU A 38 8.47 12.70 10.14
C GLU A 38 6.97 12.39 10.21
N LEU A 39 6.56 11.14 9.90
CA LEU A 39 5.19 10.71 10.07
C LEU A 39 4.73 10.83 11.53
N ARG A 40 5.52 10.31 12.48
CA ARG A 40 5.21 10.39 13.91
C ARG A 40 5.16 11.82 14.44
N LYS A 41 6.08 12.67 13.96
CA LYS A 41 6.12 14.09 14.33
C LYS A 41 4.91 14.85 13.81
N ARG A 42 4.46 14.56 12.59
CA ARG A 42 3.35 15.29 11.94
C ARG A 42 1.98 14.69 12.21
N SER A 43 1.91 13.41 12.59
CA SER A 43 0.66 12.67 12.79
C SER A 43 -0.37 12.96 11.69
N PRO A 44 -0.08 12.65 10.40
CA PRO A 44 -0.91 13.07 9.28
C PRO A 44 -2.34 12.57 9.40
N LEU A 45 -3.30 13.47 9.19
CA LEU A 45 -4.72 13.12 9.12
C LEU A 45 -4.98 12.35 7.83
N THR A 46 -5.33 11.08 7.96
CA THR A 46 -5.56 10.18 6.83
C THR A 46 -7.03 9.84 6.73
N HIS A 47 -7.65 10.24 5.62
CA HIS A 47 -9.01 9.88 5.28
C HIS A 47 -9.05 8.45 4.74
N ILE A 48 -9.85 7.59 5.35
CA ILE A 48 -9.89 6.17 5.04
C ILE A 48 -11.30 5.76 4.64
N MET A 49 -11.50 5.50 3.36
CA MET A 49 -12.71 4.87 2.81
C MET A 49 -12.36 3.42 2.50
N THR A 50 -12.63 2.54 3.45
CA THR A 50 -12.24 1.12 3.37
C THR A 50 -13.42 0.19 3.61
N ASN A 51 -13.23 -1.09 3.37
CA ASN A 51 -14.23 -2.10 3.57
C ASN A 51 -14.55 -2.36 5.05
N ILE A 52 -15.79 -2.76 5.34
CA ILE A 52 -16.29 -2.91 6.73
C ILE A 52 -15.55 -3.98 7.53
N VAL A 53 -14.94 -4.96 6.85
CA VAL A 53 -14.25 -6.09 7.50
C VAL A 53 -13.00 -5.62 8.23
N VAL A 54 -12.36 -4.54 7.75
CA VAL A 54 -11.02 -4.14 8.22
C VAL A 54 -10.99 -2.75 8.85
N THR A 55 -12.12 -2.08 9.02
CA THR A 55 -12.21 -0.70 9.50
C THR A 55 -11.47 -0.49 10.83
N ASN A 56 -11.80 -1.28 11.84
CA ASN A 56 -11.16 -1.20 13.16
C ASN A 56 -9.66 -1.53 13.10
N TRP A 57 -9.30 -2.61 12.37
CA TRP A 57 -7.93 -3.03 12.20
C TRP A 57 -7.08 -1.93 11.55
N THR A 58 -7.57 -1.35 10.47
CA THR A 58 -6.86 -0.30 9.73
C THR A 58 -6.64 0.95 10.59
N ALA A 59 -7.65 1.35 11.39
CA ALA A 59 -7.49 2.46 12.32
C ALA A 59 -6.38 2.19 13.34
N ASN A 60 -6.37 0.99 13.96
CA ASN A 60 -5.34 0.62 14.92
C ASN A 60 -3.93 0.55 14.32
N VAL A 61 -3.79 0.07 13.08
CA VAL A 61 -2.51 0.09 12.36
C VAL A 61 -1.98 1.52 12.21
N LEU A 62 -2.83 2.46 11.82
CA LEU A 62 -2.41 3.86 11.65
C LEU A 62 -2.09 4.52 12.98
N LEU A 63 -2.91 4.31 14.01
CA LEU A 63 -2.64 4.82 15.36
C LEU A 63 -1.32 4.27 15.89
N ALA A 64 -1.06 2.98 15.72
CA ALA A 64 0.18 2.35 16.18
C ALA A 64 1.42 2.94 15.52
N VAL A 65 1.36 3.28 14.23
CA VAL A 65 2.50 3.87 13.54
C VAL A 65 2.68 5.36 13.84
N GLY A 66 1.65 6.04 14.37
CA GLY A 66 1.65 7.45 14.75
C GLY A 66 0.91 8.38 13.79
N ALA A 67 0.06 7.86 12.90
CA ALA A 67 -0.84 8.64 12.05
C ALA A 67 -2.21 8.84 12.70
N SER A 68 -3.02 9.76 12.16
CA SER A 68 -4.38 10.07 12.63
C SER A 68 -5.42 9.55 11.63
N PRO A 69 -6.03 8.37 11.85
CA PRO A 69 -7.03 7.81 10.94
C PRO A 69 -8.40 8.46 11.14
N ALA A 70 -9.13 8.67 10.03
CA ALA A 70 -10.54 9.06 10.06
C ALA A 70 -11.33 8.30 9.00
N MET A 71 -12.39 7.60 9.45
CA MET A 71 -13.29 6.80 8.62
C MET A 71 -14.54 7.61 8.28
N VAL A 72 -14.45 8.50 7.29
CA VAL A 72 -15.57 9.33 6.82
C VAL A 72 -16.07 8.76 5.50
N ILE A 73 -17.26 8.16 5.51
CA ILE A 73 -17.82 7.44 4.36
C ILE A 73 -19.15 8.00 3.87
N ALA A 74 -19.76 8.96 4.61
CA ALA A 74 -21.00 9.58 4.18
C ALA A 74 -20.79 10.42 2.91
N GLU A 75 -21.71 10.32 1.97
CA GLU A 75 -21.65 11.03 0.68
C GLU A 75 -21.56 12.55 0.90
N GLU A 76 -22.28 13.04 1.91
CA GLU A 76 -22.36 14.46 2.28
C GLU A 76 -21.05 15.03 2.83
N GLU A 77 -20.25 14.21 3.52
CA GLU A 77 -19.04 14.63 4.23
C GLU A 77 -17.74 14.29 3.49
N ALA A 78 -17.77 13.25 2.65
CA ALA A 78 -16.56 12.69 2.04
C ALA A 78 -15.74 13.73 1.27
N GLY A 79 -16.41 14.59 0.49
CA GLY A 79 -15.73 15.65 -0.26
C GLY A 79 -15.16 16.77 0.60
N GLU A 80 -15.87 17.13 1.68
CA GLU A 80 -15.39 18.18 2.60
C GLU A 80 -14.19 17.68 3.40
N PHE A 81 -14.25 16.44 3.86
CA PHE A 81 -13.19 15.86 4.67
C PHE A 81 -11.87 15.70 3.91
N VAL A 82 -11.92 15.35 2.63
CA VAL A 82 -10.71 15.28 1.78
C VAL A 82 -9.92 16.58 1.77
N LYS A 83 -10.58 17.73 1.81
CA LYS A 83 -9.92 19.05 1.75
C LYS A 83 -9.00 19.32 2.96
N ILE A 84 -9.29 18.70 4.10
CA ILE A 84 -8.51 18.85 5.34
C ILE A 84 -7.58 17.67 5.61
N ALA A 85 -7.74 16.56 4.88
CA ALA A 85 -6.91 15.37 5.02
C ALA A 85 -5.54 15.56 4.34
N ASN A 86 -4.51 14.93 4.89
CA ASN A 86 -3.17 14.92 4.31
C ASN A 86 -3.00 13.81 3.25
N GLY A 87 -3.84 12.77 3.29
CA GLY A 87 -3.87 11.69 2.33
C GLY A 87 -5.20 10.95 2.40
N LEU A 88 -5.57 10.28 1.30
CA LEU A 88 -6.83 9.53 1.18
C LEU A 88 -6.55 8.09 0.75
N LEU A 89 -7.20 7.11 1.40
CA LEU A 89 -7.34 5.74 0.90
C LEU A 89 -8.74 5.52 0.36
N ILE A 90 -8.84 4.94 -0.82
CA ILE A 90 -10.06 4.33 -1.36
C ILE A 90 -9.81 2.85 -1.62
N ASN A 91 -10.45 1.99 -0.83
CA ASN A 91 -10.41 0.53 -0.93
C ASN A 91 -11.82 0.02 -1.27
N VAL A 92 -11.97 -0.60 -2.44
CA VAL A 92 -13.26 -1.01 -2.98
C VAL A 92 -13.77 -2.36 -2.46
N GLY A 93 -13.19 -2.89 -1.41
CA GLY A 93 -13.70 -4.10 -0.75
C GLY A 93 -15.09 -3.85 -0.13
N THR A 94 -15.99 -4.81 -0.19
CA THR A 94 -17.36 -4.76 0.36
C THR A 94 -18.20 -3.49 0.02
N ILE A 95 -17.91 -2.81 -1.09
CA ILE A 95 -18.57 -1.56 -1.46
C ILE A 95 -20.08 -1.75 -1.71
N THR A 96 -20.86 -0.76 -1.29
CA THR A 96 -22.26 -0.52 -1.66
C THR A 96 -22.35 0.54 -2.76
N SER A 97 -23.56 0.74 -3.31
CA SER A 97 -23.78 1.82 -4.29
C SER A 97 -23.57 3.21 -3.69
N ASN A 98 -23.87 3.39 -2.40
CA ASN A 98 -23.63 4.65 -1.69
C ASN A 98 -22.14 4.88 -1.46
N ASP A 99 -21.40 3.85 -1.03
CA ASP A 99 -19.94 3.95 -0.88
C ASP A 99 -19.28 4.34 -2.21
N ALA A 100 -19.71 3.72 -3.33
CA ALA A 100 -19.16 4.04 -4.65
C ALA A 100 -19.39 5.50 -5.06
N LYS A 101 -20.54 6.10 -4.69
CA LYS A 101 -20.81 7.54 -4.91
C LYS A 101 -19.90 8.41 -4.05
N ALA A 102 -19.83 8.13 -2.75
CA ALA A 102 -18.99 8.85 -1.81
C ALA A 102 -17.50 8.78 -2.21
N MET A 103 -17.02 7.60 -2.58
CA MET A 103 -15.65 7.39 -3.08
C MET A 103 -15.36 8.21 -4.33
N LYS A 104 -16.31 8.28 -5.28
CA LYS A 104 -16.16 9.11 -6.48
C LYS A 104 -16.09 10.61 -6.12
N ILE A 105 -16.90 11.08 -5.19
CA ILE A 105 -16.87 12.46 -4.71
C ILE A 105 -15.49 12.74 -4.07
N ALA A 106 -15.06 11.88 -3.14
CA ALA A 106 -13.78 12.03 -2.47
C ALA A 106 -12.60 12.06 -3.46
N ALA A 107 -12.55 11.12 -4.41
CA ALA A 107 -11.49 11.08 -5.43
C ALA A 107 -11.52 12.31 -6.36
N THR A 108 -12.72 12.80 -6.72
CA THR A 108 -12.87 14.01 -7.53
C THR A 108 -12.31 15.23 -6.79
N VAL A 109 -12.67 15.39 -5.52
CA VAL A 109 -12.16 16.50 -4.70
C VAL A 109 -10.66 16.35 -4.45
N ALA A 110 -10.16 15.14 -4.18
CA ALA A 110 -8.73 14.86 -4.01
C ALA A 110 -7.93 15.32 -5.25
N HIS A 111 -8.42 15.02 -6.44
CA HIS A 111 -7.80 15.48 -7.70
C HIS A 111 -7.82 17.01 -7.82
N GLN A 112 -8.92 17.67 -7.47
CA GLN A 112 -9.07 19.14 -7.54
C GLN A 112 -8.18 19.88 -6.54
N THR A 113 -7.98 19.31 -5.34
CA THR A 113 -7.20 19.90 -4.25
C THR A 113 -5.74 19.43 -4.23
N ASN A 114 -5.34 18.54 -5.15
CA ASN A 114 -4.04 17.86 -5.14
C ASN A 114 -3.77 17.10 -3.84
N THR A 115 -4.81 16.63 -3.17
CA THR A 115 -4.67 15.72 -2.03
C THR A 115 -4.22 14.36 -2.55
N PRO A 116 -3.06 13.82 -2.13
CA PRO A 116 -2.59 12.54 -2.64
C PRO A 116 -3.50 11.40 -2.16
N TRP A 117 -3.74 10.42 -3.04
CA TRP A 117 -4.61 9.33 -2.68
C TRP A 117 -4.19 7.98 -3.28
N VAL A 118 -4.58 6.93 -2.58
CA VAL A 118 -4.30 5.52 -2.90
C VAL A 118 -5.58 4.84 -3.35
N LEU A 119 -5.50 4.13 -4.48
CA LEU A 119 -6.53 3.19 -4.94
C LEU A 119 -6.11 1.78 -4.58
N ASP A 120 -6.93 1.08 -3.78
CA ASP A 120 -6.79 -0.35 -3.46
C ASP A 120 -7.96 -1.12 -4.10
N PRO A 121 -7.74 -1.74 -5.28
CA PRO A 121 -8.78 -2.32 -6.13
C PRO A 121 -9.16 -3.75 -5.72
N VAL A 122 -9.46 -3.95 -4.45
CA VAL A 122 -9.75 -5.27 -3.86
C VAL A 122 -10.74 -6.08 -4.70
N ALA A 123 -10.29 -7.26 -5.14
CA ALA A 123 -11.07 -8.22 -5.94
C ALA A 123 -11.58 -7.65 -7.28
N VAL A 124 -10.87 -6.72 -7.88
CA VAL A 124 -11.13 -6.25 -9.25
C VAL A 124 -11.02 -7.42 -10.23
N GLY A 125 -11.90 -7.45 -11.22
CA GLY A 125 -12.00 -8.54 -12.20
C GLY A 125 -12.94 -9.67 -11.79
N ALA A 126 -13.04 -9.99 -10.50
CA ALA A 126 -13.91 -11.05 -10.02
C ALA A 126 -15.39 -10.64 -9.96
N LEU A 127 -15.67 -9.37 -9.65
CA LEU A 127 -17.01 -8.83 -9.46
C LEU A 127 -17.23 -7.60 -10.34
N GLY A 128 -18.29 -7.62 -11.16
CA GLY A 128 -18.57 -6.58 -12.16
C GLY A 128 -18.70 -5.19 -11.55
N PHE A 129 -19.48 -5.04 -10.48
CA PHE A 129 -19.71 -3.74 -9.83
C PHE A 129 -18.42 -3.10 -9.30
N ARG A 130 -17.55 -3.90 -8.63
CA ARG A 130 -16.23 -3.41 -8.16
C ARG A 130 -15.33 -3.04 -9.32
N THR A 131 -15.32 -3.86 -10.36
CA THR A 131 -14.49 -3.64 -11.55
C THR A 131 -14.86 -2.34 -12.25
N GLU A 132 -16.14 -2.09 -12.47
CA GLU A 132 -16.61 -0.86 -13.09
C GLU A 132 -16.38 0.39 -12.19
N THR A 133 -16.57 0.24 -10.89
CA THR A 133 -16.25 1.32 -9.94
C THR A 133 -14.77 1.64 -9.94
N THR A 134 -13.93 0.61 -9.91
CA THR A 134 -12.46 0.78 -9.95
C THR A 134 -11.99 1.49 -11.22
N LYS A 135 -12.54 1.12 -12.39
CA LYS A 135 -12.22 1.81 -13.66
C LYS A 135 -12.55 3.30 -13.60
N LYS A 136 -13.74 3.65 -13.10
CA LYS A 136 -14.16 5.06 -12.95
C LYS A 136 -13.28 5.83 -11.95
N LEU A 137 -12.81 5.18 -10.89
CA LEU A 137 -11.89 5.77 -9.93
C LEU A 137 -10.49 5.94 -10.53
N LEU A 138 -10.03 5.00 -11.36
CA LEU A 138 -8.73 5.09 -12.03
C LEU A 138 -8.65 6.33 -12.95
N ASP A 139 -9.74 6.70 -13.61
CA ASP A 139 -9.83 7.91 -14.45
C ASP A 139 -9.65 9.21 -13.64
N LEU A 140 -9.83 9.15 -12.32
CA LEU A 140 -9.63 10.29 -11.40
C LEU A 140 -8.17 10.41 -10.90
N LYS A 141 -7.25 9.67 -11.52
CA LYS A 141 -5.80 9.79 -11.35
C LYS A 141 -5.31 9.59 -9.91
N PRO A 142 -5.40 8.36 -9.37
CA PRO A 142 -4.77 8.05 -8.08
C PRO A 142 -3.27 8.37 -8.11
N THR A 143 -2.76 8.83 -6.98
CA THR A 143 -1.31 9.03 -6.80
C THR A 143 -0.59 7.68 -6.75
N VAL A 144 -1.22 6.69 -6.09
CA VAL A 144 -0.71 5.33 -5.97
C VAL A 144 -1.83 4.33 -6.23
N ILE A 145 -1.52 3.27 -6.96
CA ILE A 145 -2.35 2.06 -7.08
C ILE A 145 -1.66 0.96 -6.29
N ARG A 146 -2.33 0.41 -5.29
CA ARG A 146 -1.80 -0.69 -4.47
C ARG A 146 -2.66 -1.93 -4.63
N GLY A 147 -2.06 -3.05 -4.99
CA GLY A 147 -2.79 -4.32 -5.12
C GLY A 147 -1.86 -5.53 -5.04
N ASN A 148 -2.44 -6.74 -5.01
CA ASN A 148 -1.68 -7.96 -5.24
C ASN A 148 -1.42 -8.18 -6.74
N ALA A 149 -0.60 -9.17 -7.08
CA ALA A 149 -0.23 -9.47 -8.46
C ALA A 149 -1.44 -9.59 -9.39
N SER A 150 -2.48 -10.27 -8.97
CA SER A 150 -3.65 -10.56 -9.79
C SER A 150 -4.55 -9.33 -10.00
N GLU A 151 -4.67 -8.47 -9.01
CA GLU A 151 -5.38 -7.19 -9.09
C GLU A 151 -4.67 -6.24 -10.07
N ILE A 152 -3.34 -6.16 -9.99
CA ILE A 152 -2.53 -5.33 -10.90
C ILE A 152 -2.59 -5.85 -12.34
N LEU A 153 -2.48 -7.15 -12.56
CA LEU A 153 -2.66 -7.75 -13.89
C LEU A 153 -4.02 -7.44 -14.49
N THR A 154 -5.07 -7.52 -13.67
CA THR A 154 -6.44 -7.18 -14.11
C THR A 154 -6.54 -5.72 -14.55
N LEU A 155 -5.98 -4.79 -13.77
CA LEU A 155 -5.97 -3.36 -14.12
C LEU A 155 -5.12 -3.06 -15.37
N ALA A 156 -4.06 -3.81 -15.57
CA ALA A 156 -3.24 -3.72 -16.78
C ALA A 156 -3.93 -4.28 -18.04
N GLY A 157 -5.13 -4.88 -17.91
CA GLY A 157 -5.88 -5.47 -19.03
C GLY A 157 -5.47 -6.90 -19.36
N ILE A 158 -4.72 -7.56 -18.50
CA ILE A 158 -4.24 -8.95 -18.66
C ILE A 158 -5.20 -9.94 -17.98
N ALA A 159 -6.43 -9.53 -17.71
CA ALA A 159 -7.44 -10.37 -17.07
C ALA A 159 -7.55 -11.73 -17.79
N GLY A 160 -7.22 -12.78 -17.07
CA GLY A 160 -7.07 -14.11 -17.60
C GLY A 160 -8.30 -14.62 -18.34
N LYS A 161 -8.08 -15.25 -19.46
CA LYS A 161 -9.02 -16.18 -20.13
C LYS A 161 -9.21 -17.47 -19.30
N GLY A 162 -9.18 -17.39 -17.97
CA GLY A 162 -9.28 -18.54 -17.07
C GLY A 162 -10.03 -18.21 -15.78
N LYS A 163 -10.70 -19.20 -15.28
CA LYS A 163 -11.49 -19.24 -14.05
C LYS A 163 -10.75 -18.53 -12.88
N GLY A 164 -11.32 -17.45 -12.36
CA GLY A 164 -10.92 -16.81 -11.11
C GLY A 164 -9.43 -16.43 -11.08
N VAL A 165 -9.14 -15.24 -10.66
CA VAL A 165 -7.76 -14.76 -10.55
C VAL A 165 -6.98 -15.74 -9.68
N ASP A 166 -6.16 -16.60 -10.32
CA ASP A 166 -5.34 -17.57 -9.60
C ASP A 166 -4.40 -16.83 -8.65
N SER A 167 -4.50 -17.15 -7.38
CA SER A 167 -3.58 -16.68 -6.33
C SER A 167 -2.14 -17.18 -6.50
N THR A 168 -1.85 -17.84 -7.62
CA THR A 168 -0.56 -18.44 -7.97
C THR A 168 0.40 -17.50 -8.68
N VAL A 169 -0.07 -16.34 -9.16
CA VAL A 169 0.83 -15.36 -9.81
C VAL A 169 1.62 -14.61 -8.74
N ASN A 170 2.93 -14.68 -8.83
CA ASN A 170 3.80 -13.95 -7.89
C ASN A 170 3.94 -12.47 -8.29
N SER A 171 4.34 -11.63 -7.35
CA SER A 171 4.51 -10.18 -7.56
C SER A 171 5.58 -9.85 -8.59
N LYS A 172 6.59 -10.70 -8.75
CA LYS A 172 7.66 -10.52 -9.75
C LYS A 172 7.13 -10.64 -11.18
N ASP A 173 6.23 -11.59 -11.42
CA ASP A 173 5.63 -11.78 -12.76
C ASP A 173 4.68 -10.63 -13.12
N ALA A 174 4.09 -9.97 -12.11
CA ALA A 174 3.26 -8.78 -12.31
C ALA A 174 4.06 -7.49 -12.55
N LEU A 175 5.35 -7.45 -12.24
CA LEU A 175 6.17 -6.23 -12.32
C LEU A 175 6.19 -5.57 -13.71
N PRO A 176 6.37 -6.26 -14.83
CA PRO A 176 6.33 -5.63 -16.16
C PRO A 176 4.99 -4.91 -16.41
N TYR A 177 3.90 -5.50 -15.99
CA TYR A 177 2.54 -4.94 -16.12
C TYR A 177 2.28 -3.78 -15.15
N ALA A 178 2.86 -3.84 -13.96
CA ALA A 178 2.85 -2.72 -13.02
C ALA A 178 3.59 -1.50 -13.59
N GLN A 179 4.73 -1.72 -14.24
CA GLN A 179 5.49 -0.66 -14.92
C GLN A 179 4.70 -0.06 -16.09
N GLU A 180 4.03 -0.90 -16.88
CA GLU A 180 3.16 -0.45 -17.97
C GLU A 180 1.95 0.34 -17.45
N LEU A 181 1.28 -0.18 -16.40
CA LEU A 181 0.14 0.50 -15.76
C LEU A 181 0.56 1.86 -15.20
N SER A 182 1.71 1.93 -14.53
CA SER A 182 2.29 3.19 -14.05
C SER A 182 2.55 4.18 -15.19
N GLY A 183 3.15 3.72 -16.29
CA GLY A 183 3.40 4.56 -17.46
C GLY A 183 2.12 5.10 -18.12
N LYS A 184 1.03 4.30 -18.11
CA LYS A 184 -0.28 4.70 -18.66
C LYS A 184 -1.04 5.67 -17.77
N THR A 185 -0.99 5.47 -16.46
CA THR A 185 -1.81 6.22 -15.49
C THR A 185 -1.08 7.42 -14.88
N GLY A 186 0.25 7.39 -14.87
CA GLY A 186 1.09 8.32 -14.12
C GLY A 186 1.16 8.02 -12.62
N ALA A 187 0.44 7.01 -12.14
CA ALA A 187 0.46 6.59 -10.73
C ALA A 187 1.69 5.74 -10.41
N VAL A 188 2.17 5.81 -9.18
CA VAL A 188 3.05 4.77 -8.64
C VAL A 188 2.23 3.50 -8.43
N VAL A 189 2.80 2.34 -8.76
CA VAL A 189 2.15 1.04 -8.56
C VAL A 189 2.92 0.25 -7.50
N ALA A 190 2.23 -0.13 -6.43
CA ALA A 190 2.75 -0.97 -5.36
C ALA A 190 2.13 -2.36 -5.44
N VAL A 191 2.93 -3.36 -5.79
CA VAL A 191 2.53 -4.76 -5.93
C VAL A 191 2.95 -5.52 -4.70
N SER A 192 1.99 -6.03 -3.93
CA SER A 192 2.28 -6.85 -2.74
C SER A 192 2.44 -8.32 -3.09
N GLY A 193 3.40 -8.98 -2.42
CA GLY A 193 3.68 -10.41 -2.58
C GLY A 193 4.72 -10.91 -1.58
N GLU A 194 5.42 -11.98 -1.92
CA GLU A 194 6.58 -12.46 -1.14
C GLU A 194 7.70 -11.40 -1.12
N VAL A 195 7.89 -10.74 -2.26
CA VAL A 195 8.67 -9.51 -2.39
C VAL A 195 7.70 -8.44 -2.89
N ASP A 196 7.61 -7.31 -2.19
CA ASP A 196 6.83 -6.19 -2.68
C ASP A 196 7.64 -5.40 -3.71
N TYR A 197 6.96 -4.95 -4.77
CA TYR A 197 7.55 -4.12 -5.82
C TYR A 197 6.82 -2.77 -5.88
N VAL A 198 7.55 -1.69 -5.76
CA VAL A 198 7.02 -0.32 -5.92
C VAL A 198 7.67 0.32 -7.11
N THR A 199 6.88 0.75 -8.10
CA THR A 199 7.41 1.31 -9.35
C THR A 199 6.67 2.56 -9.81
N ASN A 200 7.42 3.51 -10.40
CA ASN A 200 6.89 4.67 -11.11
C ASN A 200 6.94 4.49 -12.65
N GLY A 201 7.13 3.24 -13.10
CA GLY A 201 7.29 2.89 -14.51
C GLY A 201 8.72 3.00 -15.05
N LYS A 202 9.58 3.81 -14.40
CA LYS A 202 10.99 4.00 -14.76
C LYS A 202 11.92 3.35 -13.73
N GLU A 203 11.65 3.58 -12.48
CA GLU A 203 12.37 3.07 -11.33
C GLU A 203 11.51 2.05 -10.61
N THR A 204 12.15 1.07 -9.98
CA THR A 204 11.50 0.05 -9.17
C THR A 204 12.30 -0.18 -7.90
N ILE A 205 11.57 -0.22 -6.78
CA ILE A 205 12.12 -0.55 -5.46
C ILE A 205 11.58 -1.92 -5.07
N GLU A 206 12.46 -2.83 -4.69
CA GLU A 206 12.12 -4.15 -4.15
C GLU A 206 12.17 -4.09 -2.62
N ILE A 207 11.11 -4.55 -1.97
CA ILE A 207 11.02 -4.61 -0.51
C ILE A 207 10.92 -6.07 -0.08
N TYR A 208 11.90 -6.50 0.68
CA TYR A 208 11.99 -7.84 1.25
C TYR A 208 11.58 -7.81 2.71
N GLY A 209 10.92 -8.86 3.16
CA GLY A 209 10.49 -9.01 4.55
C GLY A 209 9.04 -9.44 4.65
N GLY A 210 8.46 -9.28 5.85
CA GLY A 210 7.17 -9.87 6.14
C GLY A 210 7.31 -11.35 6.53
N ASP A 211 6.19 -12.03 6.55
CA ASP A 211 6.09 -13.46 6.86
C ASP A 211 4.76 -14.01 6.30
N PRO A 212 4.70 -15.26 5.84
CA PRO A 212 3.46 -15.88 5.35
C PRO A 212 2.28 -15.82 6.31
N ILE A 213 2.51 -15.73 7.63
CA ILE A 213 1.45 -15.59 8.63
C ILE A 213 0.61 -14.32 8.43
N MET A 214 1.16 -13.29 7.79
CA MET A 214 0.46 -12.05 7.45
C MET A 214 -0.79 -12.31 6.60
N THR A 215 -0.75 -13.34 5.76
CA THR A 215 -1.89 -13.74 4.91
C THR A 215 -3.03 -14.39 5.70
N LYS A 216 -2.77 -14.80 6.94
CA LYS A 216 -3.75 -15.43 7.84
C LYS A 216 -4.43 -14.47 8.79
N VAL A 217 -4.12 -13.17 8.71
CA VAL A 217 -4.77 -12.12 9.50
C VAL A 217 -5.49 -11.17 8.55
N THR A 218 -6.81 -11.12 8.68
CA THR A 218 -7.66 -10.27 7.84
C THR A 218 -7.31 -8.81 8.04
N GLY A 219 -7.20 -8.08 6.93
CA GLY A 219 -6.97 -6.64 6.95
C GLY A 219 -5.51 -6.21 6.85
N VAL A 220 -4.56 -7.13 7.07
CA VAL A 220 -3.13 -6.79 6.93
C VAL A 220 -2.85 -6.19 5.55
N GLY A 221 -3.32 -6.83 4.46
CA GLY A 221 -3.16 -6.27 3.12
C GLY A 221 -3.82 -4.89 2.96
N CYS A 222 -5.10 -4.77 3.32
CA CYS A 222 -5.86 -3.52 3.14
C CYS A 222 -5.30 -2.36 3.95
N SER A 223 -4.74 -2.61 5.14
CA SER A 223 -4.15 -1.56 5.97
C SER A 223 -2.83 -1.00 5.41
N LEU A 224 -2.12 -1.75 4.56
CA LEU A 224 -0.95 -1.21 3.86
C LEU A 224 -1.33 -0.04 2.94
N GLY A 225 -2.47 -0.11 2.24
CA GLY A 225 -2.96 1.01 1.43
C GLY A 225 -3.19 2.28 2.26
N ALA A 226 -3.74 2.13 3.47
CA ALA A 226 -3.94 3.25 4.40
C ALA A 226 -2.60 3.80 4.92
N LEU A 227 -1.64 2.93 5.20
CA LEU A 227 -0.30 3.35 5.61
C LEU A 227 0.41 4.12 4.49
N ILE A 228 0.32 3.67 3.24
CA ILE A 228 0.85 4.41 2.08
C ILE A 228 0.20 5.80 2.00
N ALA A 229 -1.12 5.91 2.17
CA ALA A 229 -1.81 7.20 2.17
C ALA A 229 -1.31 8.14 3.27
N SER A 230 -0.97 7.60 4.46
CA SER A 230 -0.38 8.38 5.55
C SER A 230 1.03 8.87 5.20
N PHE A 231 1.86 8.04 4.60
CA PHE A 231 3.20 8.44 4.15
C PHE A 231 3.15 9.48 3.01
N LEU A 232 2.19 9.38 2.09
CA LEU A 232 1.95 10.41 1.08
C LEU A 232 1.62 11.77 1.69
N GLY A 233 1.00 11.79 2.86
CA GLY A 233 0.71 13.01 3.61
C GLY A 233 1.95 13.75 4.12
N ILE A 234 3.11 13.09 4.20
CA ILE A 234 4.36 13.67 4.72
C ILE A 234 5.50 13.69 3.71
N GLN A 235 5.45 12.83 2.68
CA GLN A 235 6.49 12.67 1.68
C GLN A 235 5.95 13.01 0.28
N LYS A 236 6.62 13.95 -0.39
CA LYS A 236 6.19 14.45 -1.71
C LYS A 236 6.51 13.51 -2.89
N ASP A 237 7.52 12.65 -2.72
CA ASP A 237 7.84 11.62 -3.72
C ASP A 237 6.96 10.38 -3.47
N PRO A 238 5.98 10.06 -4.34
CA PRO A 238 5.10 8.92 -4.14
C PRO A 238 5.81 7.57 -4.19
N LEU A 239 6.92 7.47 -4.95
CA LEU A 239 7.72 6.24 -5.00
C LEU A 239 8.36 5.98 -3.65
N ARG A 240 9.02 7.00 -3.07
CA ARG A 240 9.63 6.94 -1.75
C ARG A 240 8.57 6.71 -0.66
N ALA A 241 7.46 7.46 -0.68
CA ALA A 241 6.38 7.29 0.30
C ALA A 241 5.85 5.85 0.35
N SER A 242 5.57 5.27 -0.84
CA SER A 242 5.08 3.90 -0.94
C SER A 242 6.11 2.86 -0.50
N ALA A 243 7.38 3.06 -0.86
CA ALA A 243 8.47 2.17 -0.47
C ALA A 243 8.71 2.21 1.05
N SER A 244 8.72 3.40 1.67
CA SER A 244 8.88 3.56 3.12
C SER A 244 7.74 2.91 3.89
N ALA A 245 6.49 3.11 3.44
CA ALA A 245 5.32 2.45 4.04
C ALA A 245 5.41 0.92 3.96
N SER A 246 5.72 0.37 2.77
CA SER A 246 5.86 -1.07 2.57
C SER A 246 7.01 -1.65 3.41
N ALA A 247 8.13 -0.94 3.52
CA ALA A 247 9.27 -1.39 4.32
C ALA A 247 8.95 -1.41 5.83
N VAL A 248 8.32 -0.36 6.36
CA VAL A 248 7.84 -0.30 7.75
C VAL A 248 6.90 -1.48 8.03
N PHE A 249 6.02 -1.77 7.10
CA PHE A 249 5.05 -2.87 7.21
C PHE A 249 5.71 -4.23 7.20
N ALA A 250 6.65 -4.45 6.28
CA ALA A 250 7.42 -5.69 6.17
C ALA A 250 8.30 -5.96 7.40
N ILE A 251 8.96 -4.92 7.95
CA ILE A 251 9.77 -5.04 9.17
C ILE A 251 8.88 -5.44 10.35
N ALA A 252 7.75 -4.74 10.55
CA ALA A 252 6.80 -5.06 11.60
C ALA A 252 6.29 -6.49 11.47
N GLY A 253 5.95 -6.93 10.24
CA GLY A 253 5.54 -8.29 9.94
C GLY A 253 6.57 -9.33 10.32
N SER A 254 7.82 -9.16 9.89
CA SER A 254 8.93 -10.07 10.21
C SER A 254 9.22 -10.15 11.71
N ARG A 255 9.22 -9.00 12.41
CA ARG A 255 9.44 -8.96 13.87
C ARG A 255 8.31 -9.61 14.65
N SER A 256 7.07 -9.39 14.20
CA SER A 256 5.87 -9.95 14.83
C SER A 256 5.80 -11.47 14.68
N ALA A 257 6.10 -11.98 13.49
CA ALA A 257 6.11 -13.42 13.24
C ALA A 257 7.03 -14.16 14.20
N LYS A 258 8.24 -13.62 14.44
CA LYS A 258 9.22 -14.20 15.39
C LYS A 258 8.74 -14.26 16.83
N LYS A 259 7.78 -13.40 17.22
CA LYS A 259 7.23 -13.31 18.57
C LYS A 259 5.88 -14.03 18.72
N SER A 260 5.37 -14.62 17.65
CA SER A 260 3.99 -15.13 17.59
C SER A 260 3.92 -16.64 17.48
N ASN A 261 2.94 -17.23 18.16
CA ASN A 261 2.66 -18.67 18.11
C ASN A 261 1.53 -19.01 17.10
N GLY A 262 0.88 -18.00 16.53
CA GLY A 262 -0.23 -18.17 15.58
C GLY A 262 -0.84 -16.83 15.16
N PRO A 263 -1.88 -16.82 14.29
CA PRO A 263 -2.46 -15.59 13.73
C PRO A 263 -2.99 -14.61 14.78
N GLY A 264 -3.57 -15.12 15.89
CA GLY A 264 -4.11 -14.27 16.95
C GLY A 264 -3.00 -13.47 17.67
N SER A 265 -1.93 -14.16 18.12
CA SER A 265 -0.78 -13.49 18.73
C SER A 265 -0.02 -12.65 17.71
N PHE A 266 0.02 -13.05 16.44
CA PHE A 266 0.60 -12.22 15.39
C PHE A 266 -0.14 -10.89 15.25
N ALA A 267 -1.47 -10.89 15.22
CA ALA A 267 -2.25 -9.66 15.10
C ALA A 267 -1.93 -8.66 16.23
N ILE A 268 -1.84 -9.14 17.47
CA ILE A 268 -1.46 -8.31 18.62
C ILE A 268 -0.02 -7.80 18.47
N ASN A 269 0.92 -8.71 18.25
CA ASN A 269 2.32 -8.35 18.09
C ASN A 269 2.57 -7.41 16.91
N PHE A 270 1.77 -7.48 15.84
CA PHE A 270 1.92 -6.61 14.68
C PHE A 270 1.62 -5.15 15.01
N ILE A 271 0.54 -4.90 15.74
CA ILE A 271 0.22 -3.56 16.24
C ILE A 271 1.31 -3.06 17.20
N ASP A 272 1.76 -3.92 18.13
CA ASP A 272 2.83 -3.57 19.07
C ASP A 272 4.14 -3.26 18.33
N GLN A 273 4.53 -4.08 17.36
CA GLN A 273 5.76 -3.85 16.59
C GLN A 273 5.70 -2.55 15.77
N LEU A 274 4.55 -2.20 15.17
CA LEU A 274 4.40 -0.93 14.47
C LEU A 274 4.63 0.26 15.41
N SER A 275 4.13 0.20 16.64
CA SER A 275 4.31 1.26 17.63
C SER A 275 5.75 1.34 18.17
N GLN A 276 6.43 0.19 18.28
CA GLN A 276 7.76 0.05 18.87
C GLN A 276 8.90 0.13 17.85
N LEU A 277 8.61 0.28 16.55
CA LEU A 277 9.68 0.44 15.55
C LEU A 277 10.56 1.63 15.96
N SER A 278 11.75 1.31 16.44
CA SER A 278 12.78 2.27 16.83
C SER A 278 13.84 2.39 15.75
N ILE A 279 14.61 3.44 15.87
CA ILE A 279 15.69 3.87 14.97
C ILE A 279 16.95 3.01 15.16
N GLU A 280 16.96 2.19 16.23
CA GLU A 280 18.10 1.34 16.60
C GLU A 280 18.16 0.03 15.82
#